data_43383c4fb4e8835d32c4e67502ef0186
#
_entry.id   43383c4fb4e8835d32c4e67502ef0186
#
_cell.length_a   1.000
_cell.length_b   1.000
_cell.length_c   1.000
_cell.angle_alpha   90.00
_cell.angle_beta   90.00
_cell.angle_gamma   90.00
#
_symmetry.space_group_name_H-M   'P 1'
#
loop_
_entity.id
_entity.type
_entity.pdbx_description
1 polymer ?
#
loop_
_entity_poly.entity_id
_entity_poly.type
_entity_poly.pdbx_seq_one_letter_code
_entity_poly.pdbx_strand_id
1 'polypeptide(L)'
;DKIVRSLITAEGLWTNNPEVNFVTVTVDQNKDKKGPNEVKLAARVTRAFLGVRIDCVQCHDDHLGEEWLQKDFHQLASFFGEADMAISGIRETGKPYEFKYRRQRETVKVPTIVPFQPELLPERGHPRQRLARWVTHKKNRAFARATVNRVWALMFGRPLVEPVDEIPLEDSLENPFPPGLEILTDDFIIHNFNLQRLIRVIAATRAFGLDSKMPLGHTPPTLEHDEHWAAFALSRLRPEQVAGSIIQSASLTAINADSHIIFQLNRSIQQGEFIKRYGDIGEDEFYIQGGTIPQRLLMMNGTLVHERIKNDLVANAASRILATAPNNAKVVEATYLAVLSRRPSAEEANYFVHALSQKGFLDRKAKQADLYWALINSTEFSWNH
;
A
#
# COMPACT_ATOMS: atom_id res chain seq x y z
N ASP A 1 -12.75 8.68 -6.75
CA ASP A 1 -13.62 8.02 -7.73
C ASP A 1 -13.03 8.02 -9.13
N LYS A 2 -12.50 9.14 -9.65
CA LYS A 2 -11.97 9.25 -11.03
C LYS A 2 -10.89 8.22 -11.33
N ILE A 3 -9.89 8.07 -10.45
CA ILE A 3 -8.81 7.10 -10.61
C ILE A 3 -9.38 5.67 -10.72
N VAL A 4 -10.30 5.30 -9.83
CA VAL A 4 -10.91 3.95 -9.85
C VAL A 4 -11.68 3.71 -11.15
N ARG A 5 -12.42 4.72 -11.63
CA ARG A 5 -13.08 4.63 -12.93
C ARG A 5 -12.08 4.42 -14.05
N SER A 6 -11.00 5.22 -14.09
CA SER A 6 -9.95 5.07 -15.10
C SER A 6 -9.31 3.67 -15.06
N LEU A 7 -9.00 3.13 -13.87
CA LEU A 7 -8.41 1.79 -13.72
C LEU A 7 -9.33 0.69 -14.27
N ILE A 8 -10.63 0.73 -13.95
CA ILE A 8 -11.59 -0.29 -14.39
C ILE A 8 -11.86 -0.21 -15.90
N THR A 9 -11.88 1.00 -16.48
CA THR A 9 -12.29 1.23 -17.86
C THR A 9 -11.13 1.42 -18.83
N ALA A 10 -9.89 1.37 -18.36
CA ALA A 10 -8.71 1.64 -19.17
C ALA A 10 -8.61 0.76 -20.41
N GLU A 11 -8.26 1.38 -21.55
CA GLU A 11 -8.04 0.74 -22.86
C GLU A 11 -6.73 1.22 -23.46
N GLY A 12 -6.24 0.48 -24.47
CA GLY A 12 -5.02 0.80 -25.19
C GLY A 12 -3.76 0.20 -24.55
N LEU A 13 -2.60 0.78 -24.89
CA LEU A 13 -1.30 0.34 -24.42
C LEU A 13 -0.91 1.01 -23.10
N TRP A 14 -0.28 0.26 -22.23
CA TRP A 14 0.24 0.75 -20.95
C TRP A 14 1.28 1.87 -21.07
N THR A 15 1.97 1.97 -22.23
CA THR A 15 2.91 3.06 -22.51
C THR A 15 2.26 4.42 -22.66
N ASN A 16 1.01 4.46 -23.11
CA ASN A 16 0.26 5.69 -23.34
C ASN A 16 -0.81 5.91 -22.25
N ASN A 17 -1.27 4.84 -21.63
CA ASN A 17 -2.31 4.84 -20.62
C ASN A 17 -1.89 3.89 -19.48
N PRO A 18 -1.17 4.38 -18.45
CA PRO A 18 -0.64 3.55 -17.37
C PRO A 18 -1.72 2.85 -16.55
N GLU A 19 -2.96 3.35 -16.52
CA GLU A 19 -4.09 2.75 -15.85
C GLU A 19 -4.45 1.36 -16.40
N VAL A 20 -4.08 1.08 -17.65
CA VAL A 20 -4.24 -0.25 -18.29
C VAL A 20 -3.52 -1.35 -17.52
N ASN A 21 -2.48 -1.01 -16.75
CA ASN A 21 -1.76 -1.99 -15.94
C ASN A 21 -2.67 -2.70 -14.91
N PHE A 22 -3.73 -2.06 -14.45
CA PHE A 22 -4.71 -2.70 -13.57
C PHE A 22 -5.34 -3.93 -14.22
N VAL A 23 -5.58 -3.87 -15.53
CA VAL A 23 -6.16 -4.94 -16.33
C VAL A 23 -5.09 -5.93 -16.81
N THR A 24 -3.97 -5.43 -17.36
CA THR A 24 -2.93 -6.26 -18.00
C THR A 24 -2.18 -7.15 -17.03
N VAL A 25 -2.03 -6.76 -15.76
CA VAL A 25 -1.36 -7.55 -14.73
C VAL A 25 -2.08 -8.90 -14.45
N THR A 26 -3.32 -9.05 -14.89
CA THR A 26 -4.06 -10.32 -14.78
C THR A 26 -3.88 -11.25 -15.97
N VAL A 27 -3.22 -10.77 -17.07
CA VAL A 27 -2.99 -11.57 -18.26
C VAL A 27 -2.00 -12.70 -17.94
N ASP A 28 -2.43 -13.92 -18.16
CA ASP A 28 -1.60 -15.10 -18.01
C ASP A 28 -1.00 -15.48 -19.36
N GLN A 29 0.32 -15.28 -19.52
CA GLN A 29 1.04 -15.56 -20.76
C GLN A 29 1.14 -17.07 -21.09
N ASN A 30 0.91 -17.93 -20.09
CA ASN A 30 1.04 -19.38 -20.22
C ASN A 30 -0.28 -20.09 -20.55
N LYS A 31 -1.39 -19.37 -20.72
CA LYS A 31 -2.69 -19.93 -21.06
C LYS A 31 -3.04 -19.72 -22.54
N ASP A 32 -3.83 -20.65 -23.07
CA ASP A 32 -4.36 -20.56 -24.45
C ASP A 32 -5.23 -19.31 -24.69
N LYS A 33 -5.86 -18.78 -23.63
CA LYS A 33 -6.62 -17.54 -23.65
C LYS A 33 -5.70 -16.34 -23.37
N LYS A 34 -5.32 -15.61 -24.41
CA LYS A 34 -4.45 -14.43 -24.37
C LYS A 34 -5.21 -13.15 -23.98
N GLY A 35 -6.04 -13.17 -22.95
CA GLY A 35 -6.79 -12.00 -22.51
C GLY A 35 -6.66 -11.73 -21.02
N PRO A 36 -7.20 -10.60 -20.53
CA PRO A 36 -7.32 -10.35 -19.10
C PRO A 36 -8.11 -11.48 -18.42
N ASN A 37 -7.76 -11.78 -17.18
CA ASN A 37 -8.47 -12.78 -16.39
C ASN A 37 -9.65 -12.14 -15.67
N GLU A 38 -10.86 -12.41 -16.11
CA GLU A 38 -12.11 -11.83 -15.63
C GLU A 38 -12.33 -12.11 -14.14
N VAL A 39 -12.00 -13.32 -13.71
CA VAL A 39 -12.14 -13.78 -12.31
C VAL A 39 -11.19 -12.99 -11.41
N LYS A 40 -9.92 -12.87 -11.79
CA LYS A 40 -8.95 -12.07 -11.03
C LYS A 40 -9.32 -10.59 -10.99
N LEU A 41 -9.89 -10.04 -12.05
CA LEU A 41 -10.33 -8.64 -12.09
C LEU A 41 -11.53 -8.40 -11.19
N ALA A 42 -12.52 -9.31 -11.18
CA ALA A 42 -13.65 -9.24 -10.27
C ALA A 42 -13.18 -9.26 -8.80
N ALA A 43 -12.35 -10.22 -8.42
CA ALA A 43 -11.78 -10.34 -7.09
C ALA A 43 -11.03 -9.06 -6.66
N ARG A 44 -10.21 -8.50 -7.56
CA ARG A 44 -9.49 -7.25 -7.28
C ARG A 44 -10.40 -6.06 -7.07
N VAL A 45 -11.46 -5.91 -7.88
CA VAL A 45 -12.40 -4.80 -7.74
C VAL A 45 -13.13 -4.86 -6.42
N THR A 46 -13.61 -6.05 -6.02
CA THR A 46 -14.34 -6.21 -4.75
C THR A 46 -13.44 -5.98 -3.55
N ARG A 47 -12.28 -6.60 -3.52
CA ARG A 47 -11.34 -6.44 -2.40
C ARG A 47 -10.76 -5.04 -2.30
N ALA A 48 -10.23 -4.50 -3.41
CA ALA A 48 -9.53 -3.22 -3.39
C ALA A 48 -10.46 -2.02 -3.24
N PHE A 49 -11.64 -2.05 -3.86
CA PHE A 49 -12.49 -0.87 -3.95
C PHE A 49 -13.79 -0.97 -3.14
N LEU A 50 -14.26 -2.17 -2.84
CA LEU A 50 -15.49 -2.35 -2.06
C LEU A 50 -15.23 -2.90 -0.65
N GLY A 51 -14.02 -3.41 -0.39
CA GLY A 51 -13.70 -4.04 0.89
C GLY A 51 -14.52 -5.32 1.13
N VAL A 52 -14.84 -6.04 0.07
CA VAL A 52 -15.65 -7.28 0.12
C VAL A 52 -14.86 -8.44 -0.47
N ARG A 53 -14.69 -9.50 0.31
CA ARG A 53 -13.96 -10.71 -0.07
C ARG A 53 -14.91 -11.77 -0.55
N ILE A 54 -15.19 -11.80 -1.87
CA ILE A 54 -16.06 -12.79 -2.50
C ILE A 54 -15.31 -13.74 -3.45
N ASP A 55 -14.00 -13.71 -3.46
CA ASP A 55 -13.18 -14.53 -4.37
C ASP A 55 -13.18 -16.02 -3.99
N CYS A 56 -13.48 -16.41 -2.75
CA CYS A 56 -13.69 -17.81 -2.36
C CYS A 56 -14.88 -18.45 -3.08
N VAL A 57 -15.93 -17.68 -3.37
CA VAL A 57 -17.12 -18.22 -4.08
C VAL A 57 -16.95 -18.34 -5.59
N GLN A 58 -15.77 -18.09 -6.13
CA GLN A 58 -15.48 -18.41 -7.54
C GLN A 58 -15.67 -19.91 -7.87
N CYS A 59 -15.48 -20.81 -6.89
CA CYS A 59 -15.49 -22.24 -7.10
C CYS A 59 -16.73 -22.95 -6.49
N HIS A 60 -17.36 -22.38 -5.47
CA HIS A 60 -18.51 -22.96 -4.75
C HIS A 60 -19.28 -21.84 -4.05
N ASP A 61 -20.52 -22.12 -3.68
CA ASP A 61 -21.30 -21.19 -2.86
C ASP A 61 -20.69 -21.07 -1.46
N ASP A 62 -20.89 -19.93 -0.81
CA ASP A 62 -20.42 -19.72 0.55
C ASP A 62 -21.06 -20.73 1.51
N HIS A 63 -20.22 -21.37 2.35
CA HIS A 63 -20.67 -22.38 3.30
C HIS A 63 -20.84 -21.86 4.74
N LEU A 64 -20.27 -20.70 5.01
CA LEU A 64 -20.21 -20.17 6.38
C LEU A 64 -21.26 -19.08 6.64
N GLY A 65 -21.72 -18.37 5.61
CA GLY A 65 -22.59 -17.23 5.77
C GLY A 65 -23.84 -17.22 4.88
N GLU A 66 -23.93 -18.09 3.88
CA GLU A 66 -25.00 -18.09 2.84
C GLU A 66 -25.14 -16.73 2.11
N GLU A 67 -24.21 -15.82 2.32
CA GLU A 67 -24.29 -14.43 1.84
C GLU A 67 -24.01 -14.33 0.34
N TRP A 68 -23.06 -15.16 -0.17
CA TRP A 68 -22.59 -15.08 -1.54
C TRP A 68 -22.67 -16.42 -2.27
N LEU A 69 -23.19 -16.37 -3.51
CA LEU A 69 -23.28 -17.53 -4.38
C LEU A 69 -22.20 -17.46 -5.48
N GLN A 70 -21.76 -18.62 -5.97
CA GLN A 70 -20.88 -18.72 -7.15
C GLN A 70 -21.44 -17.93 -8.34
N LYS A 71 -22.75 -17.91 -8.49
CA LYS A 71 -23.44 -17.13 -9.52
C LYS A 71 -23.15 -15.65 -9.40
N ASP A 72 -23.20 -15.07 -8.20
CA ASP A 72 -23.00 -13.63 -7.96
C ASP A 72 -21.58 -13.20 -8.34
N PHE A 73 -20.60 -14.04 -8.00
CA PHE A 73 -19.21 -13.80 -8.38
C PHE A 73 -19.01 -13.82 -9.91
N HIS A 74 -19.54 -14.84 -10.60
CA HIS A 74 -19.39 -14.92 -12.05
C HIS A 74 -20.20 -13.86 -12.80
N GLN A 75 -21.32 -13.40 -12.26
CA GLN A 75 -22.06 -12.24 -12.77
C GLN A 75 -21.21 -10.95 -12.68
N LEU A 76 -20.44 -10.79 -11.61
CA LEU A 76 -19.50 -9.69 -11.49
C LEU A 76 -18.30 -9.84 -12.44
N ALA A 77 -17.75 -11.05 -12.57
CA ALA A 77 -16.66 -11.34 -13.52
C ALA A 77 -17.08 -11.06 -14.98
N SER A 78 -18.36 -11.22 -15.31
CA SER A 78 -18.88 -11.01 -16.66
C SER A 78 -18.76 -9.56 -17.14
N PHE A 79 -18.61 -8.58 -16.26
CA PHE A 79 -18.33 -7.19 -16.65
C PHE A 79 -16.98 -7.02 -17.36
N PHE A 80 -16.06 -7.96 -17.19
CA PHE A 80 -14.74 -7.99 -17.84
C PHE A 80 -14.68 -8.94 -19.03
N GLY A 81 -15.77 -9.63 -19.37
CA GLY A 81 -15.82 -10.64 -20.42
C GLY A 81 -15.51 -10.10 -21.82
N GLU A 82 -15.84 -8.83 -22.09
CA GLU A 82 -15.57 -8.18 -23.37
C GLU A 82 -14.12 -7.70 -23.53
N ALA A 83 -13.35 -7.63 -22.44
CA ALA A 83 -11.97 -7.17 -22.48
C ALA A 83 -11.05 -8.22 -23.10
N ASP A 84 -10.29 -7.82 -24.11
CA ASP A 84 -9.33 -8.66 -24.81
C ASP A 84 -8.00 -7.93 -24.99
N MET A 85 -6.92 -8.69 -25.18
CA MET A 85 -5.59 -8.14 -25.41
C MET A 85 -5.19 -8.28 -26.86
N ALA A 86 -4.96 -7.17 -27.54
CA ALA A 86 -4.45 -7.09 -28.91
C ALA A 86 -3.06 -6.44 -28.93
N ILE A 87 -2.45 -6.36 -30.14
CA ILE A 87 -1.19 -5.61 -30.34
C ILE A 87 -1.36 -4.13 -29.98
N SER A 88 -2.55 -3.58 -30.17
CA SER A 88 -2.90 -2.19 -29.78
C SER A 88 -3.20 -2.00 -28.30
N GLY A 89 -3.07 -3.04 -27.48
CA GLY A 89 -3.38 -3.04 -26.05
C GLY A 89 -4.76 -3.63 -25.72
N ILE A 90 -5.29 -3.26 -24.57
CA ILE A 90 -6.62 -3.70 -24.11
C ILE A 90 -7.71 -3.00 -24.92
N ARG A 91 -8.69 -3.79 -25.36
CA ARG A 91 -9.87 -3.32 -26.11
C ARG A 91 -11.12 -4.10 -25.72
N GLU A 92 -12.29 -3.53 -25.98
CA GLU A 92 -13.58 -4.23 -25.89
C GLU A 92 -13.87 -4.98 -27.19
N THR A 93 -14.33 -6.22 -27.09
CA THR A 93 -14.59 -7.08 -28.27
C THR A 93 -16.05 -7.44 -28.45
N GLY A 94 -16.91 -7.10 -27.49
CA GLY A 94 -18.32 -7.52 -27.48
C GLY A 94 -18.55 -9.02 -27.27
N LYS A 95 -17.50 -9.79 -26.93
CA LYS A 95 -17.62 -11.21 -26.63
C LYS A 95 -18.24 -11.41 -25.25
N PRO A 96 -19.30 -12.22 -25.13
CA PRO A 96 -19.88 -12.49 -23.82
C PRO A 96 -18.94 -13.30 -22.95
N TYR A 97 -19.04 -13.10 -21.64
CA TYR A 97 -18.45 -14.00 -20.66
C TYR A 97 -19.30 -15.29 -20.57
N GLU A 98 -18.65 -16.43 -20.71
CA GLU A 98 -19.27 -17.73 -20.63
C GLU A 98 -18.62 -18.56 -19.53
N PHE A 99 -19.45 -19.21 -18.74
CA PHE A 99 -18.98 -20.04 -17.64
C PHE A 99 -19.77 -21.35 -17.54
N LYS A 100 -19.07 -22.45 -17.17
CA LYS A 100 -19.65 -23.74 -16.94
C LYS A 100 -19.74 -23.99 -15.41
N TYR A 101 -20.92 -23.82 -14.85
CA TYR A 101 -21.15 -24.11 -13.44
C TYR A 101 -21.03 -25.61 -13.15
N ARG A 102 -20.51 -25.94 -11.98
CA ARG A 102 -20.20 -27.36 -11.61
C ARG A 102 -21.36 -28.33 -11.75
N ARG A 103 -22.60 -27.86 -11.52
CA ARG A 103 -23.82 -28.69 -11.62
C ARG A 103 -24.48 -28.61 -12.98
N GLN A 104 -23.97 -27.88 -13.93
CA GLN A 104 -24.53 -27.73 -15.27
C GLN A 104 -23.71 -28.52 -16.30
N ARG A 105 -24.41 -29.12 -17.28
CA ARG A 105 -23.73 -29.84 -18.37
C ARG A 105 -23.16 -28.94 -19.44
N GLU A 106 -23.76 -27.79 -19.64
CA GLU A 106 -23.43 -26.84 -20.70
C GLU A 106 -22.83 -25.57 -20.16
N THR A 107 -22.02 -24.91 -20.98
CA THR A 107 -21.51 -23.56 -20.74
C THR A 107 -22.65 -22.58 -21.01
N VAL A 108 -22.83 -21.62 -20.12
CA VAL A 108 -23.89 -20.61 -20.21
C VAL A 108 -23.29 -19.21 -20.33
N LYS A 109 -23.96 -18.35 -21.08
CA LYS A 109 -23.65 -16.92 -21.11
C LYS A 109 -24.09 -16.31 -19.78
N VAL A 110 -23.17 -15.65 -19.09
CA VAL A 110 -23.41 -15.04 -17.77
C VAL A 110 -23.79 -13.56 -17.94
N PRO A 111 -24.95 -13.14 -17.40
CA PRO A 111 -25.36 -11.75 -17.51
C PRO A 111 -24.54 -10.83 -16.57
N THR A 112 -24.39 -9.56 -16.94
CA THR A 112 -23.73 -8.52 -16.12
C THR A 112 -24.68 -8.01 -15.04
N ILE A 113 -24.61 -8.60 -13.86
CA ILE A 113 -25.40 -8.25 -12.68
C ILE A 113 -24.43 -7.98 -11.52
N VAL A 114 -24.76 -6.99 -10.69
CA VAL A 114 -24.00 -6.69 -9.46
C VAL A 114 -24.61 -7.39 -8.26
N PRO A 115 -23.82 -7.79 -7.26
CA PRO A 115 -24.29 -8.64 -6.17
C PRO A 115 -25.16 -7.90 -5.14
N PHE A 116 -25.07 -6.58 -5.07
CA PHE A 116 -25.87 -5.74 -4.15
C PHE A 116 -26.19 -4.40 -4.79
N GLN A 117 -27.22 -3.70 -4.31
CA GLN A 117 -27.69 -2.40 -4.81
C GLN A 117 -27.78 -2.34 -6.34
N PRO A 118 -28.50 -3.27 -7.01
CA PRO A 118 -28.57 -3.33 -8.47
C PRO A 118 -29.23 -2.07 -9.09
N GLU A 119 -30.05 -1.36 -8.34
CA GLU A 119 -30.67 -0.09 -8.74
C GLU A 119 -29.67 1.03 -9.00
N LEU A 120 -28.44 0.92 -8.50
CA LEU A 120 -27.36 1.88 -8.74
C LEU A 120 -26.58 1.57 -10.03
N LEU A 121 -26.82 0.40 -10.65
CA LEU A 121 -26.12 0.01 -11.87
C LEU A 121 -26.76 0.74 -13.07
N PRO A 122 -25.99 1.54 -13.83
CA PRO A 122 -26.52 2.20 -15.01
C PRO A 122 -27.02 1.21 -16.07
N GLU A 123 -28.15 1.51 -16.71
CA GLU A 123 -28.71 0.69 -17.78
C GLU A 123 -27.86 0.73 -19.06
N ARG A 124 -27.24 1.89 -19.37
CA ARG A 124 -26.51 2.14 -20.62
C ARG A 124 -25.01 2.27 -20.42
N GLY A 125 -24.25 1.79 -21.38
CA GLY A 125 -22.80 1.84 -21.45
C GLY A 125 -22.16 0.46 -21.57
N HIS A 126 -20.87 0.42 -21.89
CA HIS A 126 -20.09 -0.83 -21.90
C HIS A 126 -20.03 -1.45 -20.49
N PRO A 127 -19.93 -2.77 -20.37
CA PRO A 127 -19.96 -3.46 -19.06
C PRO A 127 -19.00 -2.85 -18.04
N ARG A 128 -17.72 -2.66 -18.37
CA ARG A 128 -16.73 -2.06 -17.46
C ARG A 128 -17.08 -0.62 -17.05
N GLN A 129 -17.67 0.17 -17.96
CA GLN A 129 -18.11 1.53 -17.64
C GLN A 129 -19.28 1.53 -16.65
N ARG A 130 -20.22 0.61 -16.84
CA ARG A 130 -21.36 0.41 -15.93
C ARG A 130 -20.87 0.00 -14.55
N LEU A 131 -19.96 -0.99 -14.49
CA LEU A 131 -19.34 -1.44 -13.25
C LEU A 131 -18.62 -0.29 -12.54
N ALA A 132 -17.77 0.46 -13.25
CA ALA A 132 -17.02 1.58 -12.67
C ALA A 132 -17.91 2.66 -12.07
N ARG A 133 -19.04 2.96 -12.71
CA ARG A 133 -20.05 3.92 -12.19
C ARG A 133 -20.77 3.37 -10.96
N TRP A 134 -21.11 2.09 -10.95
CA TRP A 134 -21.74 1.43 -9.82
C TRP A 134 -20.78 1.39 -8.61
N VAL A 135 -19.54 0.95 -8.78
CA VAL A 135 -18.52 0.92 -7.73
C VAL A 135 -18.37 2.29 -7.08
N THR A 136 -18.24 3.34 -7.89
CA THR A 136 -17.97 4.71 -7.41
C THR A 136 -19.23 5.57 -7.23
N HIS A 137 -20.40 4.95 -7.16
CA HIS A 137 -21.64 5.70 -6.94
C HIS A 137 -21.71 6.24 -5.51
N LYS A 138 -22.17 7.48 -5.31
CA LYS A 138 -22.20 8.12 -3.98
C LYS A 138 -23.05 7.37 -2.95
N LYS A 139 -24.07 6.65 -3.40
CA LYS A 139 -24.91 5.82 -2.53
C LYS A 139 -24.29 4.44 -2.25
N ASN A 140 -23.27 4.02 -3.00
CA ASN A 140 -22.52 2.80 -2.72
C ASN A 140 -21.54 3.07 -1.58
N ARG A 141 -22.00 2.91 -0.34
CA ARG A 141 -21.20 3.18 0.85
C ARG A 141 -19.99 2.25 0.98
N ALA A 142 -20.07 1.03 0.43
CA ALA A 142 -18.97 0.07 0.46
C ALA A 142 -17.68 0.66 -0.13
N PHE A 143 -17.77 1.39 -1.25
CA PHE A 143 -16.62 2.09 -1.84
C PHE A 143 -15.99 3.12 -0.89
N ALA A 144 -16.82 3.92 -0.25
CA ALA A 144 -16.32 4.95 0.67
C ALA A 144 -15.74 4.34 1.94
N ARG A 145 -16.43 3.34 2.55
CA ARG A 145 -15.95 2.60 3.74
C ARG A 145 -14.62 1.91 3.46
N ALA A 146 -14.51 1.18 2.35
CA ALA A 146 -13.28 0.51 1.96
C ALA A 146 -12.12 1.50 1.79
N THR A 147 -12.36 2.65 1.16
CA THR A 147 -11.34 3.69 0.99
C THR A 147 -10.93 4.28 2.33
N VAL A 148 -11.88 4.65 3.18
CA VAL A 148 -11.61 5.21 4.53
C VAL A 148 -10.84 4.21 5.37
N ASN A 149 -11.31 2.96 5.45
CA ASN A 149 -10.68 1.92 6.24
C ASN A 149 -9.23 1.65 5.81
N ARG A 150 -8.99 1.60 4.49
CA ARG A 150 -7.64 1.40 3.94
C ARG A 150 -6.72 2.61 4.15
N VAL A 151 -7.22 3.84 3.99
CA VAL A 151 -6.42 5.05 4.27
C VAL A 151 -6.08 5.14 5.75
N TRP A 152 -7.04 4.85 6.62
CA TRP A 152 -6.78 4.75 8.06
C TRP A 152 -5.69 3.72 8.36
N ALA A 153 -5.83 2.51 7.82
CA ALA A 153 -4.84 1.45 8.00
C ALA A 153 -3.44 1.84 7.48
N LEU A 154 -3.36 2.56 6.35
CA LEU A 154 -2.09 3.08 5.82
C LEU A 154 -1.42 4.10 6.73
N MET A 155 -2.20 4.86 7.50
CA MET A 155 -1.69 5.90 8.40
C MET A 155 -1.36 5.38 9.80
N PHE A 156 -2.13 4.40 10.29
CA PHE A 156 -1.97 3.86 11.65
C PHE A 156 -1.33 2.46 11.69
N GLY A 157 -1.18 1.79 10.53
CA GLY A 157 -0.72 0.41 10.46
C GLY A 157 -1.79 -0.64 10.78
N ARG A 158 -3.00 -0.23 11.17
CA ARG A 158 -4.13 -1.07 11.53
C ARG A 158 -5.44 -0.47 11.01
N PRO A 159 -6.35 -1.24 10.38
CA PRO A 159 -7.65 -0.74 9.94
C PRO A 159 -8.61 -0.49 11.12
N LEU A 160 -9.69 0.25 10.86
CA LEU A 160 -10.80 0.42 11.80
C LEU A 160 -11.65 -0.86 11.88
N VAL A 161 -11.79 -1.56 10.76
CA VAL A 161 -12.46 -2.86 10.64
C VAL A 161 -11.49 -3.85 10.04
N GLU A 162 -11.26 -4.96 10.73
CA GLU A 162 -10.41 -6.07 10.30
C GLU A 162 -11.25 -7.27 9.86
N PRO A 163 -10.84 -7.97 8.78
CA PRO A 163 -9.77 -7.62 7.84
C PRO A 163 -10.10 -6.41 6.96
N VAL A 164 -9.09 -5.74 6.43
CA VAL A 164 -9.24 -4.48 5.66
C VAL A 164 -10.12 -4.61 4.41
N ASP A 165 -10.22 -5.79 3.87
CA ASP A 165 -10.94 -6.14 2.64
C ASP A 165 -12.13 -7.09 2.87
N GLU A 166 -12.63 -7.16 4.12
CA GLU A 166 -13.79 -7.98 4.51
C GLU A 166 -14.72 -7.17 5.43
N ILE A 167 -15.16 -6.03 4.92
CA ILE A 167 -16.06 -5.12 5.64
C ILE A 167 -17.50 -5.55 5.38
N PRO A 168 -18.32 -5.79 6.41
CA PRO A 168 -19.73 -6.07 6.22
C PRO A 168 -20.44 -5.00 5.39
N LEU A 169 -21.38 -5.36 4.54
CA LEU A 169 -22.13 -4.38 3.74
C LEU A 169 -23.07 -3.54 4.58
N GLU A 170 -23.64 -4.13 5.63
CA GLU A 170 -24.58 -3.51 6.53
C GLU A 170 -24.09 -3.53 7.96
N ASP A 171 -24.46 -2.53 8.71
CA ASP A 171 -24.23 -2.44 10.14
C ASP A 171 -25.15 -3.46 10.87
N SER A 172 -24.65 -4.08 11.91
CA SER A 172 -25.45 -5.03 12.70
C SER A 172 -25.33 -4.74 14.19
N LEU A 173 -26.35 -5.15 14.96
CA LEU A 173 -26.32 -5.03 16.43
C LEU A 173 -25.23 -5.89 17.08
N GLU A 174 -24.87 -7.00 16.44
CA GLU A 174 -23.85 -7.92 16.93
C GLU A 174 -22.42 -7.42 16.63
N ASN A 175 -22.25 -6.73 15.50
CA ASN A 175 -20.96 -6.18 15.08
C ASN A 175 -21.16 -4.78 14.47
N PRO A 176 -21.36 -3.73 15.30
CA PRO A 176 -21.60 -2.39 14.83
C PRO A 176 -20.33 -1.79 14.23
N PHE A 177 -20.49 -0.97 13.19
CA PHE A 177 -19.35 -0.25 12.65
C PHE A 177 -18.75 0.72 13.67
N PRO A 178 -17.42 0.82 13.75
CA PRO A 178 -16.78 1.83 14.55
C PRO A 178 -17.30 3.23 14.16
N PRO A 179 -17.73 4.08 15.10
CA PRO A 179 -18.26 5.40 14.79
C PRO A 179 -17.33 6.25 13.92
N GLY A 180 -16.01 6.11 14.11
CA GLY A 180 -15.02 6.81 13.30
C GLY A 180 -15.08 6.43 11.82
N LEU A 181 -15.39 5.18 11.47
CA LEU A 181 -15.53 4.74 10.09
C LEU A 181 -16.70 5.45 9.41
N GLU A 182 -17.87 5.49 10.04
CA GLU A 182 -19.07 6.08 9.46
C GLU A 182 -18.96 7.60 9.34
N ILE A 183 -18.42 8.30 10.36
CA ILE A 183 -18.20 9.75 10.32
C ILE A 183 -17.26 10.13 9.17
N LEU A 184 -16.14 9.42 9.02
CA LEU A 184 -15.18 9.67 7.95
C LEU A 184 -15.74 9.28 6.58
N THR A 185 -16.55 8.23 6.51
CA THR A 185 -17.26 7.82 5.28
C THR A 185 -18.22 8.90 4.81
N ASP A 186 -19.02 9.48 5.69
CA ASP A 186 -19.94 10.57 5.38
C ASP A 186 -19.19 11.82 4.92
N ASP A 187 -18.15 12.22 5.66
CA ASP A 187 -17.28 13.35 5.24
C ASP A 187 -16.68 13.11 3.86
N PHE A 188 -16.18 11.91 3.60
CA PHE A 188 -15.56 11.55 2.33
C PHE A 188 -16.54 11.61 1.15
N ILE A 189 -17.78 11.14 1.33
CA ILE A 189 -18.85 11.18 0.33
C ILE A 189 -19.29 12.62 0.07
N ILE A 190 -19.56 13.41 1.12
CA ILE A 190 -20.03 14.79 1.04
C ILE A 190 -19.00 15.67 0.30
N HIS A 191 -17.71 15.41 0.52
CA HIS A 191 -16.61 16.14 -0.13
C HIS A 191 -16.12 15.49 -1.43
N ASN A 192 -17.01 14.76 -2.14
CA ASN A 192 -16.77 14.19 -3.47
C ASN A 192 -15.52 13.30 -3.55
N PHE A 193 -15.33 12.44 -2.56
CA PHE A 193 -14.20 11.50 -2.48
C PHE A 193 -12.82 12.17 -2.53
N ASN A 194 -12.69 13.32 -1.84
CA ASN A 194 -11.44 14.07 -1.76
C ASN A 194 -10.45 13.38 -0.82
N LEU A 195 -9.53 12.62 -1.40
CA LEU A 195 -8.52 11.84 -0.65
C LEU A 195 -7.56 12.74 0.16
N GLN A 196 -7.17 13.90 -0.39
CA GLN A 196 -6.29 14.83 0.34
C GLN A 196 -6.96 15.37 1.61
N ARG A 197 -8.28 15.67 1.52
CA ARG A 197 -9.06 16.07 2.67
C ARG A 197 -9.14 14.92 3.69
N LEU A 198 -9.46 13.70 3.26
CA LEU A 198 -9.53 12.55 4.15
C LEU A 198 -8.23 12.37 4.94
N ILE A 199 -7.08 12.39 4.27
CA ILE A 199 -5.76 12.29 4.92
C ILE A 199 -5.56 13.44 5.93
N ARG A 200 -5.93 14.69 5.59
CA ARG A 200 -5.80 15.84 6.51
C ARG A 200 -6.70 15.70 7.73
N VAL A 201 -7.92 15.22 7.55
CA VAL A 201 -8.85 15.02 8.66
C VAL A 201 -8.33 13.93 9.60
N ILE A 202 -7.87 12.80 9.05
CA ILE A 202 -7.27 11.72 9.86
C ILE A 202 -6.03 12.22 10.61
N ALA A 203 -5.12 12.93 9.93
CA ALA A 203 -3.91 13.48 10.55
C ALA A 203 -4.20 14.54 11.63
N ALA A 204 -5.36 15.19 11.59
CA ALA A 204 -5.79 16.15 12.60
C ALA A 204 -6.51 15.51 13.80
N THR A 205 -6.73 14.20 13.81
CA THR A 205 -7.36 13.50 14.93
C THR A 205 -6.42 13.44 16.14
N ARG A 206 -7.00 13.39 17.34
CA ARG A 206 -6.22 13.18 18.57
C ARG A 206 -5.49 11.83 18.54
N ALA A 207 -6.11 10.80 17.96
CA ALA A 207 -5.50 9.48 17.82
C ALA A 207 -4.19 9.52 17.02
N PHE A 208 -4.13 10.30 15.93
CA PHE A 208 -2.91 10.45 15.14
C PHE A 208 -1.79 11.23 15.85
N GLY A 209 -2.14 12.07 16.82
CA GLY A 209 -1.19 12.83 17.61
C GLY A 209 -0.73 12.13 18.90
N LEU A 210 -1.13 10.88 19.12
CA LEU A 210 -0.66 10.10 20.28
C LEU A 210 0.77 9.64 20.11
N ASP A 211 1.48 9.51 21.23
CA ASP A 211 2.79 8.87 21.28
C ASP A 211 2.64 7.34 21.30
N SER A 212 3.59 6.63 20.76
CA SER A 212 3.72 5.17 20.91
C SER A 212 4.29 4.76 22.27
N LYS A 213 4.63 5.72 23.13
CA LYS A 213 5.15 5.51 24.49
C LYS A 213 4.14 5.96 25.54
N MET A 214 3.99 5.17 26.58
CA MET A 214 3.25 5.61 27.75
C MET A 214 4.08 6.59 28.59
N PRO A 215 3.44 7.52 29.34
CA PRO A 215 4.13 8.40 30.27
C PRO A 215 4.99 7.62 31.27
N LEU A 216 6.07 8.26 31.76
CA LEU A 216 6.96 7.68 32.76
C LEU A 216 6.19 7.17 33.97
N GLY A 217 6.47 5.93 34.41
CA GLY A 217 5.80 5.29 35.54
C GLY A 217 4.58 4.44 35.19
N HIS A 218 4.16 4.42 33.91
CA HIS A 218 3.13 3.51 33.41
C HIS A 218 3.74 2.27 32.76
N THR A 219 2.95 1.18 32.72
CA THR A 219 3.33 -0.02 31.96
C THR A 219 3.45 0.29 30.47
N PRO A 220 4.34 -0.41 29.73
CA PRO A 220 4.41 -0.27 28.29
C PRO A 220 3.05 -0.48 27.62
N PRO A 221 2.77 0.14 26.45
CA PRO A 221 1.55 -0.09 25.71
C PRO A 221 1.35 -1.57 25.42
N THR A 222 0.10 -2.01 25.47
CA THR A 222 -0.32 -3.38 25.13
C THR A 222 -1.17 -3.34 23.87
N LEU A 223 -1.48 -4.51 23.31
CA LEU A 223 -2.40 -4.63 22.17
C LEU A 223 -3.76 -4.01 22.45
N GLU A 224 -4.25 -4.09 23.69
CA GLU A 224 -5.50 -3.47 24.10
C GLU A 224 -5.46 -1.93 23.98
N HIS A 225 -4.33 -1.29 24.28
CA HIS A 225 -4.15 0.15 24.05
C HIS A 225 -4.20 0.51 22.55
N ASP A 226 -3.62 -0.34 21.70
CA ASP A 226 -3.68 -0.16 20.27
C ASP A 226 -5.10 -0.35 19.74
N GLU A 227 -5.84 -1.33 20.26
CA GLU A 227 -7.23 -1.62 19.90
C GLU A 227 -8.19 -0.47 20.22
N HIS A 228 -7.94 0.23 21.33
CA HIS A 228 -8.75 1.35 21.77
C HIS A 228 -8.21 2.72 21.32
N TRP A 229 -7.20 2.74 20.44
CA TRP A 229 -6.54 3.99 19.98
C TRP A 229 -6.07 4.86 21.16
N ALA A 230 -5.61 4.22 22.24
CA ALA A 230 -5.11 4.88 23.45
C ALA A 230 -3.59 5.15 23.39
N ALA A 231 -2.88 4.48 22.52
CA ALA A 231 -1.50 4.73 22.13
C ALA A 231 -1.38 4.65 20.60
N PHE A 232 -0.35 5.25 20.03
CA PHE A 232 -0.09 5.08 18.60
C PHE A 232 0.50 3.68 18.35
N ALA A 233 -0.15 2.89 17.53
CA ALA A 233 0.28 1.53 17.26
C ALA A 233 1.63 1.51 16.53
N LEU A 234 2.57 0.70 17.05
CA LEU A 234 3.83 0.44 16.37
C LEU A 234 3.57 -0.45 15.15
N SER A 235 3.76 0.10 13.96
CA SER A 235 3.58 -0.64 12.72
C SER A 235 4.88 -0.71 11.93
N ARG A 236 5.09 -1.87 11.31
CA ARG A 236 6.24 -2.06 10.45
C ARG A 236 6.05 -1.33 9.13
N LEU A 237 7.09 -0.66 8.66
CA LEU A 237 7.08 -0.05 7.34
C LEU A 237 6.99 -1.13 6.26
N ARG A 238 6.19 -0.86 5.22
CA ARG A 238 6.07 -1.72 4.06
C ARG A 238 7.35 -1.73 3.24
N PRO A 239 7.61 -2.79 2.44
CA PRO A 239 8.82 -2.91 1.64
C PRO A 239 9.13 -1.67 0.79
N GLU A 240 8.10 -1.05 0.19
CA GLU A 240 8.23 0.16 -0.61
C GLU A 240 8.66 1.37 0.22
N GLN A 241 8.13 1.49 1.44
CA GLN A 241 8.50 2.55 2.37
C GLN A 241 9.94 2.37 2.85
N VAL A 242 10.33 1.14 3.23
CA VAL A 242 11.72 0.84 3.64
C VAL A 242 12.69 1.16 2.51
N ALA A 243 12.45 0.66 1.29
CA ALA A 243 13.30 0.95 0.13
C ALA A 243 13.36 2.45 -0.18
N GLY A 244 12.21 3.12 -0.15
CA GLY A 244 12.11 4.58 -0.36
C GLY A 244 12.88 5.37 0.69
N SER A 245 12.81 4.97 1.95
CA SER A 245 13.54 5.61 3.06
C SER A 245 15.04 5.41 2.97
N ILE A 246 15.52 4.20 2.60
CA ILE A 246 16.94 3.94 2.35
C ILE A 246 17.47 4.84 1.22
N ILE A 247 16.74 4.93 0.11
CA ILE A 247 17.14 5.76 -1.04
C ILE A 247 17.15 7.24 -0.63
N GLN A 248 16.10 7.71 0.02
CA GLN A 248 15.95 9.11 0.38
C GLN A 248 16.97 9.57 1.45
N SER A 249 17.23 8.73 2.47
CA SER A 249 18.19 9.06 3.54
C SER A 249 19.61 9.30 3.03
N ALA A 250 19.97 8.65 1.92
CA ALA A 250 21.29 8.81 1.30
C ALA A 250 21.29 9.79 0.11
N SER A 251 20.16 10.33 -0.31
CA SER A 251 20.06 11.25 -1.44
C SER A 251 20.41 12.68 -1.03
N LEU A 252 21.07 13.41 -1.95
CA LEU A 252 21.46 14.82 -1.72
C LEU A 252 20.27 15.78 -1.83
N THR A 253 19.23 15.37 -2.52
CA THR A 253 18.00 16.13 -2.75
C THR A 253 16.80 15.22 -2.60
N ALA A 254 15.64 15.77 -2.27
CA ALA A 254 14.40 15.02 -2.28
C ALA A 254 14.08 14.51 -3.69
N ILE A 255 13.75 13.22 -3.80
CA ILE A 255 13.28 12.60 -5.05
C ILE A 255 11.76 12.51 -4.97
N ASN A 256 11.08 13.37 -5.70
CA ASN A 256 9.62 13.50 -5.72
C ASN A 256 9.09 13.46 -7.17
N ALA A 257 7.80 13.73 -7.34
CA ALA A 257 7.15 13.74 -8.65
C ALA A 257 7.70 14.80 -9.62
N ASP A 258 8.27 15.90 -9.10
CA ASP A 258 8.83 17.00 -9.88
C ASP A 258 10.31 16.79 -10.22
N SER A 259 10.92 15.72 -9.69
CA SER A 259 12.31 15.38 -9.97
C SER A 259 12.47 14.93 -11.43
N HIS A 260 13.68 15.14 -11.98
CA HIS A 260 13.98 14.71 -13.34
C HIS A 260 13.71 13.21 -13.53
N ILE A 261 13.14 12.85 -14.68
CA ILE A 261 12.67 11.49 -14.97
C ILE A 261 13.72 10.39 -14.74
N ILE A 262 15.00 10.68 -14.98
CA ILE A 262 16.11 9.75 -14.75
C ILE A 262 16.22 9.37 -13.27
N PHE A 263 16.05 10.33 -12.34
CA PHE A 263 16.09 10.05 -10.91
C PHE A 263 14.88 9.23 -10.46
N GLN A 264 13.69 9.53 -11.00
CA GLN A 264 12.48 8.77 -10.73
C GLN A 264 12.58 7.33 -11.24
N LEU A 265 13.09 7.14 -12.47
CA LEU A 265 13.28 5.82 -13.07
C LEU A 265 14.31 4.99 -12.28
N ASN A 266 15.45 5.59 -11.94
CA ASN A 266 16.49 4.91 -11.16
C ASN A 266 15.96 4.51 -9.77
N ARG A 267 15.19 5.39 -9.11
CA ARG A 267 14.50 5.07 -7.86
C ARG A 267 13.56 3.88 -8.03
N SER A 268 12.71 3.88 -9.06
CA SER A 268 11.75 2.80 -9.32
C SER A 268 12.43 1.46 -9.57
N ILE A 269 13.53 1.44 -10.33
CA ILE A 269 14.31 0.21 -10.59
C ILE A 269 14.90 -0.33 -9.28
N GLN A 270 15.57 0.52 -8.50
CA GLN A 270 16.19 0.11 -7.25
C GLN A 270 15.16 -0.33 -6.20
N GLN A 271 14.03 0.35 -6.12
CA GLN A 271 12.90 -0.04 -5.29
C GLN A 271 12.37 -1.42 -5.69
N GLY A 272 12.11 -1.63 -6.99
CA GLY A 272 11.59 -2.90 -7.50
C GLY A 272 12.51 -4.09 -7.21
N GLU A 273 13.82 -3.93 -7.40
CA GLU A 273 14.80 -4.97 -7.07
C GLU A 273 14.86 -5.29 -5.56
N PHE A 274 14.75 -4.26 -4.72
CA PHE A 274 14.72 -4.46 -3.28
C PHE A 274 13.44 -5.17 -2.85
N ILE A 275 12.27 -4.69 -3.29
CA ILE A 275 10.96 -5.27 -2.93
C ILE A 275 10.89 -6.73 -3.33
N LYS A 276 11.35 -7.06 -4.54
CA LYS A 276 11.38 -8.44 -5.05
C LYS A 276 12.17 -9.41 -4.14
N ARG A 277 13.21 -8.91 -3.45
CA ARG A 277 14.04 -9.71 -2.51
C ARG A 277 13.55 -9.62 -1.07
N TYR A 278 13.05 -8.46 -0.68
CA TYR A 278 12.54 -8.23 0.68
C TYR A 278 11.24 -8.98 0.92
N GLY A 279 10.52 -9.28 -0.16
CA GLY A 279 9.20 -9.92 -0.17
C GLY A 279 8.09 -8.90 -0.20
N ASP A 280 7.07 -9.22 -0.99
CA ASP A 280 5.80 -8.50 -1.01
C ASP A 280 4.97 -8.96 0.21
N ILE A 281 4.17 -8.05 0.76
CA ILE A 281 3.24 -8.38 1.84
C ILE A 281 2.07 -9.22 1.30
N GLY A 282 1.90 -9.27 -0.02
CA GLY A 282 0.87 -10.05 -0.69
C GLY A 282 -0.54 -9.51 -0.43
N GLU A 283 -1.49 -10.42 -0.26
CA GLU A 283 -2.89 -10.09 -0.06
C GLU A 283 -3.22 -9.67 1.37
N ASP A 284 -2.32 -9.95 2.33
CA ASP A 284 -2.51 -9.66 3.76
C ASP A 284 -1.82 -8.36 4.18
N GLU A 285 -2.17 -7.25 3.52
CA GLU A 285 -1.47 -5.95 3.60
C GLU A 285 -1.28 -5.38 5.01
N PHE A 286 -2.14 -5.69 5.94
CA PHE A 286 -2.11 -5.13 7.31
C PHE A 286 -2.01 -6.20 8.39
N TYR A 287 -1.67 -7.43 8.01
CA TYR A 287 -1.39 -8.46 9.01
C TYR A 287 -0.08 -8.14 9.71
N ILE A 288 -0.09 -8.09 11.04
CA ILE A 288 1.10 -7.82 11.86
C ILE A 288 2.07 -9.00 11.71
N GLN A 289 2.92 -8.94 10.70
CA GLN A 289 4.00 -9.91 10.56
C GLN A 289 5.27 -9.32 11.15
N GLY A 290 5.84 -10.01 12.11
CA GLY A 290 7.20 -9.74 12.57
C GLY A 290 8.19 -9.80 11.40
N GLY A 291 9.31 -9.07 11.49
CA GLY A 291 10.35 -9.13 10.47
C GLY A 291 10.95 -10.53 10.35
N THR A 292 11.21 -10.98 9.13
CA THR A 292 11.87 -12.26 8.88
C THR A 292 13.39 -12.12 8.92
N ILE A 293 14.10 -13.21 9.25
CA ILE A 293 15.57 -13.27 9.22
C ILE A 293 16.12 -12.89 7.84
N PRO A 294 15.60 -13.40 6.70
CA PRO A 294 16.03 -12.98 5.37
C PRO A 294 15.90 -11.49 5.11
N GLN A 295 14.81 -10.87 5.55
CA GLN A 295 14.60 -9.42 5.43
C GLN A 295 15.66 -8.64 6.22
N ARG A 296 15.96 -9.08 7.45
CA ARG A 296 17.00 -8.46 8.26
C ARG A 296 18.39 -8.60 7.63
N LEU A 297 18.72 -9.78 7.11
CA LEU A 297 19.97 -10.01 6.40
C LEU A 297 20.09 -9.17 5.13
N LEU A 298 18.99 -8.95 4.42
CA LEU A 298 18.97 -8.06 3.25
C LEU A 298 19.21 -6.59 3.63
N MET A 299 18.67 -6.13 4.76
CA MET A 299 18.96 -4.80 5.29
C MET A 299 20.43 -4.66 5.68
N MET A 300 21.02 -5.68 6.31
CA MET A 300 22.40 -5.63 6.76
C MET A 300 23.44 -5.72 5.62
N ASN A 301 23.16 -6.56 4.60
CA ASN A 301 24.15 -6.97 3.59
C ASN A 301 23.68 -6.70 2.14
N GLY A 302 22.48 -6.18 1.94
CA GLY A 302 21.92 -5.96 0.61
C GLY A 302 22.61 -4.85 -0.17
N THR A 303 22.64 -5.01 -1.49
CA THR A 303 23.28 -4.04 -2.39
C THR A 303 22.73 -2.63 -2.24
N LEU A 304 21.42 -2.48 -2.02
CA LEU A 304 20.81 -1.16 -1.85
C LEU A 304 21.42 -0.40 -0.67
N VAL A 305 21.50 -1.01 0.51
CA VAL A 305 22.11 -0.37 1.70
C VAL A 305 23.60 -0.15 1.48
N HIS A 306 24.31 -1.15 0.97
CA HIS A 306 25.75 -1.04 0.74
C HIS A 306 26.12 0.09 -0.22
N GLU A 307 25.38 0.26 -1.33
CA GLU A 307 25.60 1.36 -2.28
C GLU A 307 25.32 2.75 -1.66
N ARG A 308 24.39 2.82 -0.69
CA ARG A 308 24.01 4.07 -0.04
C ARG A 308 24.94 4.52 1.07
N ILE A 309 25.73 3.61 1.63
CA ILE A 309 26.75 3.96 2.65
C ILE A 309 28.16 4.09 2.05
N LYS A 310 28.35 3.76 0.76
CA LYS A 310 29.64 3.96 0.08
C LYS A 310 30.14 5.39 0.18
N ASN A 311 31.44 5.51 0.24
CA ASN A 311 32.10 6.82 0.26
C ASN A 311 32.08 7.46 -1.13
N ASP A 312 31.09 8.29 -1.38
CA ASP A 312 30.90 9.04 -2.63
C ASP A 312 30.40 10.47 -2.32
N LEU A 313 31.28 11.46 -2.53
CA LEU A 313 30.97 12.87 -2.28
C LEU A 313 29.95 13.46 -3.25
N VAL A 314 29.80 12.86 -4.41
CA VAL A 314 28.89 13.34 -5.46
C VAL A 314 27.51 12.74 -5.33
N ALA A 315 27.42 11.46 -4.93
CA ALA A 315 26.18 10.72 -4.95
C ALA A 315 25.57 10.45 -3.57
N ASN A 316 26.36 10.50 -2.47
CA ASN A 316 25.91 10.09 -1.15
C ASN A 316 25.89 11.21 -0.10
N ALA A 317 24.74 11.37 0.55
CA ALA A 317 24.54 12.32 1.64
C ALA A 317 25.50 12.06 2.82
N ALA A 318 25.78 10.80 3.16
CA ALA A 318 26.71 10.42 4.23
C ALA A 318 28.08 11.07 4.05
N SER A 319 28.69 10.92 2.86
CA SER A 319 29.99 11.50 2.54
C SER A 319 29.95 13.03 2.52
N ARG A 320 28.83 13.60 2.05
CA ARG A 320 28.65 15.05 1.96
C ARG A 320 28.51 15.69 3.34
N ILE A 321 27.72 15.08 4.22
CA ILE A 321 27.58 15.50 5.63
C ILE A 321 28.96 15.52 6.31
N LEU A 322 29.74 14.46 6.15
CA LEU A 322 31.07 14.37 6.74
C LEU A 322 32.02 15.47 6.24
N ALA A 323 31.94 15.83 4.95
CA ALA A 323 32.81 16.82 4.32
C ALA A 323 32.42 18.28 4.64
N THR A 324 31.12 18.53 4.86
CA THR A 324 30.60 19.89 4.98
C THR A 324 30.28 20.33 6.41
N ALA A 325 30.04 19.38 7.31
CA ALA A 325 29.70 19.70 8.70
C ALA A 325 30.92 20.27 9.46
N PRO A 326 30.74 21.33 10.26
CA PRO A 326 31.83 22.03 10.90
C PRO A 326 32.55 21.25 12.00
N ASN A 327 31.89 20.26 12.60
CA ASN A 327 32.44 19.42 13.66
C ASN A 327 31.68 18.07 13.76
N ASN A 328 32.23 17.13 14.55
CA ASN A 328 31.64 15.79 14.71
C ASN A 328 30.21 15.80 15.32
N ALA A 329 29.90 16.72 16.20
CA ALA A 329 28.55 16.85 16.76
C ALA A 329 27.53 17.17 15.66
N LYS A 330 27.87 18.05 14.72
CA LYS A 330 27.02 18.38 13.56
C LYS A 330 26.98 17.26 12.53
N VAL A 331 28.04 16.45 12.38
CA VAL A 331 28.01 15.23 11.57
C VAL A 331 26.96 14.26 12.14
N VAL A 332 27.01 13.98 13.43
CA VAL A 332 26.07 13.08 14.11
C VAL A 332 24.63 13.61 14.00
N GLU A 333 24.41 14.89 14.35
CA GLU A 333 23.08 15.52 14.28
C GLU A 333 22.49 15.43 12.86
N ALA A 334 23.26 15.81 11.84
CA ALA A 334 22.79 15.77 10.45
C ALA A 334 22.51 14.34 9.97
N THR A 335 23.30 13.36 10.42
CA THR A 335 23.08 11.96 10.08
C THR A 335 21.78 11.42 10.69
N TYR A 336 21.52 11.71 11.95
CA TYR A 336 20.25 11.31 12.60
C TYR A 336 19.04 11.96 11.92
N LEU A 337 19.14 13.26 11.59
CA LEU A 337 18.09 13.96 10.85
C LEU A 337 17.86 13.37 9.46
N ALA A 338 18.92 12.98 8.74
CA ALA A 338 18.81 12.41 7.40
C ALA A 338 18.21 10.98 7.41
N VAL A 339 18.51 10.18 8.44
CA VAL A 339 18.14 8.76 8.47
C VAL A 339 16.86 8.53 9.29
N LEU A 340 16.74 9.16 10.48
CA LEU A 340 15.66 8.93 11.43
C LEU A 340 14.71 10.12 11.60
N SER A 341 14.95 11.24 10.90
CA SER A 341 14.16 12.47 10.99
C SER A 341 14.05 13.08 12.40
N ARG A 342 14.93 12.69 13.32
CA ARG A 342 15.04 13.22 14.69
C ARG A 342 16.47 13.60 15.05
N ARG A 343 16.63 14.36 16.12
CA ARG A 343 17.95 14.59 16.71
C ARG A 343 18.38 13.40 17.59
N PRO A 344 19.71 13.16 17.70
CA PRO A 344 20.20 12.16 18.62
C PRO A 344 19.89 12.54 20.07
N SER A 345 19.72 11.56 20.96
CA SER A 345 19.73 11.77 22.40
C SER A 345 21.11 12.22 22.87
N ALA A 346 21.23 12.68 24.10
CA ALA A 346 22.53 13.05 24.67
C ALA A 346 23.52 11.87 24.71
N GLU A 347 23.04 10.67 25.01
CA GLU A 347 23.84 9.44 25.02
C GLU A 347 24.31 9.06 23.61
N GLU A 348 23.39 9.03 22.66
CA GLU A 348 23.71 8.74 21.24
C GLU A 348 24.72 9.73 20.68
N ALA A 349 24.50 11.05 20.93
CA ALA A 349 25.40 12.09 20.50
C ALA A 349 26.81 11.89 21.08
N ASN A 350 26.93 11.70 22.39
CA ASN A 350 28.22 11.49 23.06
C ASN A 350 28.96 10.28 22.53
N TYR A 351 28.25 9.14 22.36
CA TYR A 351 28.85 7.92 21.83
C TYR A 351 29.43 8.10 20.43
N PHE A 352 28.64 8.61 19.50
CA PHE A 352 29.06 8.71 18.11
C PHE A 352 30.05 9.86 17.87
N VAL A 353 29.95 10.97 18.61
CA VAL A 353 30.97 12.05 18.57
C VAL A 353 32.32 11.51 19.03
N HIS A 354 32.34 10.72 20.13
CA HIS A 354 33.56 10.10 20.61
C HIS A 354 34.13 9.11 19.58
N ALA A 355 33.30 8.24 18.99
CA ALA A 355 33.70 7.30 17.96
C ALA A 355 34.33 7.99 16.73
N LEU A 356 33.76 9.11 16.28
CA LEU A 356 34.29 9.91 15.16
C LEU A 356 35.58 10.67 15.49
N SER A 357 35.91 10.83 16.78
CA SER A 357 37.08 11.59 17.23
C SER A 357 38.34 10.75 17.42
N GLN A 358 38.20 9.42 17.48
CA GLN A 358 39.29 8.54 17.92
C GLN A 358 40.41 8.30 16.91
N LYS A 359 40.27 8.62 15.62
CA LYS A 359 41.25 8.22 14.57
C LYS A 359 41.32 9.20 13.40
N GLY A 360 42.30 8.98 12.49
CA GLY A 360 42.56 9.82 11.32
C GLY A 360 41.40 9.87 10.29
N PHE A 361 41.57 10.67 9.24
CA PHE A 361 40.51 10.99 8.27
C PHE A 361 39.88 9.77 7.56
N LEU A 362 40.69 8.75 7.23
CA LEU A 362 40.16 7.51 6.61
C LEU A 362 39.31 6.71 7.57
N ASP A 363 39.71 6.62 8.84
CA ASP A 363 38.93 5.96 9.89
C ASP A 363 37.64 6.74 10.19
N ARG A 364 37.67 8.07 10.11
CA ARG A 364 36.50 8.92 10.29
C ARG A 364 35.44 8.68 9.20
N LYS A 365 35.85 8.43 7.93
CA LYS A 365 34.96 8.04 6.84
C LYS A 365 34.32 6.68 7.08
N ALA A 366 35.11 5.70 7.52
CA ALA A 366 34.59 4.39 7.86
C ALA A 366 33.58 4.48 9.01
N LYS A 367 33.89 5.24 10.07
CA LYS A 367 32.99 5.46 11.20
C LYS A 367 31.69 6.18 10.82
N GLN A 368 31.71 7.09 9.85
CA GLN A 368 30.52 7.71 9.31
C GLN A 368 29.66 6.70 8.53
N ALA A 369 30.26 5.82 7.74
CA ALA A 369 29.54 4.73 7.07
C ALA A 369 28.94 3.74 8.08
N ASP A 370 29.71 3.41 9.14
CA ASP A 370 29.22 2.55 10.25
C ASP A 370 28.00 3.19 10.94
N LEU A 371 28.05 4.51 11.20
CA LEU A 371 26.93 5.25 11.80
C LEU A 371 25.68 5.17 10.90
N TYR A 372 25.81 5.47 9.60
CA TYR A 372 24.71 5.34 8.65
C TYR A 372 24.15 3.93 8.60
N TRP A 373 25.04 2.92 8.53
CA TRP A 373 24.66 1.53 8.53
C TRP A 373 23.90 1.15 9.81
N ALA A 374 24.39 1.55 10.97
CA ALA A 374 23.75 1.27 12.25
C ALA A 374 22.35 1.87 12.34
N LEU A 375 22.17 3.13 11.90
CA LEU A 375 20.87 3.79 11.91
C LEU A 375 19.87 3.16 10.92
N ILE A 376 20.29 2.87 9.67
CA ILE A 376 19.44 2.20 8.69
C ILE A 376 19.02 0.80 9.17
N ASN A 377 19.89 0.13 9.93
CA ASN A 377 19.62 -1.19 10.49
C ASN A 377 18.97 -1.15 11.89
N SER A 378 18.67 0.01 12.43
CA SER A 378 17.94 0.12 13.70
C SER A 378 16.48 -0.35 13.53
N THR A 379 15.86 -0.77 14.62
CA THR A 379 14.43 -1.09 14.64
C THR A 379 13.62 0.16 14.31
N GLU A 380 14.01 1.30 14.85
CA GLU A 380 13.38 2.60 14.63
C GLU A 380 13.28 2.97 13.13
N PHE A 381 14.29 2.65 12.31
CA PHE A 381 14.25 2.95 10.87
C PHE A 381 13.19 2.15 10.12
N SER A 382 12.88 0.96 10.55
CA SER A 382 11.96 0.04 9.86
C SER A 382 10.55 -0.03 10.44
N TRP A 383 10.28 0.77 11.47
CA TRP A 383 8.97 0.87 12.12
C TRP A 383 8.48 2.31 12.11
N ASN A 384 7.15 2.45 11.99
CA ASN A 384 6.47 3.72 12.18
C ASN A 384 6.13 3.87 13.68
N HIS A 385 6.44 5.03 14.27
CA HIS A 385 6.24 5.32 15.69
C HIS A 385 6.04 6.83 15.92
#